data_daed94e88ede426bdf58ac9373aead35
#
_entry.id   daed94e88ede426bdf58ac9373aead35
#
_cell.length_a   1.000
_cell.length_b   1.000
_cell.length_c   1.000
_cell.angle_alpha   90.00
_cell.angle_beta   90.00
_cell.angle_gamma   90.00
#
_symmetry.space_group_name_H-M   'P 1'
#
loop_
_entity.id
_entity.type
_entity.pdbx_description
1 polymer ?
#
loop_
_entity_poly.entity_id
_entity_poly.type
_entity_poly.pdbx_seq_one_letter_code
_entity_poly.pdbx_strand_id
1 'polypeptide(L)'
;MGAKRLVGIHFSYVANSDSHFYADDNPEVHKFVFNEVKKLADPTAPENPVFGVQPEGVVGAQDMQKVKAALSLLKSVSEILGPARIEGTDTIEGNAVPAVFFGATRMNNNFTLVDGIVKQVGGTATIFVKSGADYVRVATNVKRDDGSRAIGTILDPKGKVIDFINRNEGFYGEATILGKPYLTGYEPMQDAQHNVIGIYYFGYLVRTASSWATTPWKP
;
A
#
# COMPACT_ATOMS: atom_id res chain seq x y z
N MET A 1 9.10 1.75 -28.13
CA MET A 1 7.77 1.11 -28.13
C MET A 1 7.70 -0.12 -27.22
N GLY A 2 8.81 -0.79 -26.87
CA GLY A 2 8.83 -2.02 -26.03
C GLY A 2 8.49 -1.82 -24.55
N ALA A 3 8.95 -0.75 -23.93
CA ALA A 3 8.79 -0.53 -22.49
C ALA A 3 7.32 -0.34 -22.05
N LYS A 4 6.51 0.36 -22.85
CA LYS A 4 5.08 0.57 -22.50
C LYS A 4 4.24 -0.71 -22.57
N ARG A 5 4.58 -1.67 -23.45
CA ARG A 5 3.90 -2.97 -23.53
C ARG A 5 4.28 -3.87 -22.35
N LEU A 6 5.54 -3.86 -21.95
CA LEU A 6 6.03 -4.63 -20.79
C LEU A 6 5.36 -4.18 -19.48
N VAL A 7 5.22 -2.87 -19.27
CA VAL A 7 4.54 -2.34 -18.09
C VAL A 7 3.07 -2.77 -18.02
N GLY A 8 2.36 -2.78 -19.14
CA GLY A 8 0.97 -3.24 -19.19
C GLY A 8 0.83 -4.73 -18.87
N ILE A 9 1.73 -5.57 -19.36
CA ILE A 9 1.76 -7.00 -19.06
C ILE A 9 2.10 -7.24 -17.60
N HIS A 10 3.06 -6.49 -17.04
CA HIS A 10 3.45 -6.59 -15.64
C HIS A 10 2.28 -6.33 -14.70
N PHE A 11 1.50 -5.29 -14.94
CA PHE A 11 0.32 -4.99 -14.12
C PHE A 11 -0.76 -6.06 -14.25
N SER A 12 -1.00 -6.57 -15.44
CA SER A 12 -1.96 -7.66 -15.67
C SER A 12 -1.56 -8.93 -14.90
N TYR A 13 -0.25 -9.23 -14.81
CA TYR A 13 0.25 -10.38 -14.06
C TYR A 13 0.04 -10.23 -12.55
N VAL A 14 0.47 -9.11 -11.97
CA VAL A 14 0.29 -8.87 -10.54
C VAL A 14 -1.19 -8.98 -10.17
N ALA A 15 -2.05 -8.53 -11.06
CA ALA A 15 -3.48 -8.67 -10.92
C ALA A 15 -3.96 -10.13 -10.92
N ASN A 16 -3.34 -10.99 -11.71
CA ASN A 16 -3.80 -12.37 -11.90
C ASN A 16 -3.02 -13.43 -11.10
N SER A 17 -1.83 -13.14 -10.62
CA SER A 17 -0.90 -14.16 -10.14
C SER A 17 -1.18 -14.77 -8.78
N ASP A 18 -1.84 -14.06 -7.89
CA ASP A 18 -2.11 -14.53 -6.52
C ASP A 18 -3.60 -14.58 -6.21
N SER A 19 -4.40 -14.53 -7.24
CA SER A 19 -5.70 -14.00 -7.01
C SER A 19 -6.77 -15.03 -7.10
N HIS A 20 -7.16 -15.40 -5.99
CA HIS A 20 -8.58 -15.56 -5.73
C HIS A 20 -9.40 -14.30 -6.09
N PHE A 21 -8.75 -13.26 -6.66
CA PHE A 21 -9.36 -11.99 -7.07
C PHE A 21 -9.82 -11.99 -8.52
N TYR A 22 -9.30 -12.89 -9.36
CA TYR A 22 -9.58 -12.90 -10.80
C TYR A 22 -10.15 -14.24 -11.23
N ALA A 23 -11.25 -14.17 -11.96
CA ALA A 23 -11.93 -15.32 -12.52
C ALA A 23 -11.25 -15.86 -13.81
N ASP A 24 -10.09 -15.33 -14.19
CA ASP A 24 -9.39 -15.78 -15.38
C ASP A 24 -8.28 -16.78 -15.01
N ASP A 25 -8.67 -18.06 -15.03
CA ASP A 25 -7.79 -19.21 -14.74
C ASP A 25 -6.94 -19.62 -15.92
N ASN A 26 -6.53 -18.72 -16.82
CA ASN A 26 -5.70 -19.09 -17.95
C ASN A 26 -4.23 -19.31 -17.53
N PRO A 27 -3.78 -20.56 -17.33
CA PRO A 27 -2.45 -20.86 -16.83
C PRO A 27 -1.33 -20.46 -17.80
N GLU A 28 -1.60 -20.32 -19.09
CA GLU A 28 -0.60 -19.90 -20.08
C GLU A 28 -0.32 -18.39 -19.97
N VAL A 29 -1.33 -17.59 -19.69
CA VAL A 29 -1.16 -16.15 -19.41
C VAL A 29 -0.36 -15.97 -18.13
N HIS A 30 -0.68 -16.70 -17.07
CA HIS A 30 0.05 -16.68 -15.80
C HIS A 30 1.52 -17.07 -15.99
N LYS A 31 1.79 -18.14 -16.73
CA LYS A 31 3.14 -18.61 -17.00
C LYS A 31 3.95 -17.64 -17.85
N PHE A 32 3.33 -17.06 -18.88
CA PHE A 32 3.96 -16.06 -19.73
C PHE A 32 4.36 -14.83 -18.92
N VAL A 33 3.44 -14.29 -18.15
CA VAL A 33 3.67 -13.09 -17.37
C VAL A 33 4.65 -13.33 -16.23
N PHE A 34 4.58 -14.49 -15.56
CA PHE A 34 5.56 -14.90 -14.57
C PHE A 34 6.99 -14.95 -15.14
N ASN A 35 7.15 -15.47 -16.35
CA ASN A 35 8.44 -15.54 -17.01
C ASN A 35 8.95 -14.15 -17.43
N GLU A 36 8.07 -13.25 -17.86
CA GLU A 36 8.46 -11.87 -18.21
C GLU A 36 8.83 -11.05 -16.96
N VAL A 37 8.10 -11.24 -15.87
CA VAL A 37 8.47 -10.62 -14.57
C VAL A 37 9.80 -11.17 -14.06
N LYS A 38 10.06 -12.49 -14.20
CA LYS A 38 11.37 -13.04 -13.86
C LYS A 38 12.51 -12.47 -14.69
N LYS A 39 12.29 -12.17 -15.97
CA LYS A 39 13.31 -11.52 -16.81
C LYS A 39 13.57 -10.08 -16.40
N LEU A 40 12.54 -9.38 -15.92
CA LEU A 40 12.66 -8.02 -15.38
C LEU A 40 13.33 -8.01 -13.99
N ALA A 41 13.22 -9.10 -13.25
CA ALA A 41 13.87 -9.35 -11.98
C ALA A 41 15.18 -10.11 -12.15
N ASP A 42 15.88 -9.94 -13.28
CA ASP A 42 17.14 -10.61 -13.58
C ASP A 42 18.16 -10.38 -12.45
N PRO A 43 18.56 -11.44 -11.73
CA PRO A 43 19.55 -11.31 -10.66
C PRO A 43 20.97 -11.00 -11.17
N THR A 44 21.18 -11.01 -12.49
CA THR A 44 22.45 -10.61 -13.13
C THR A 44 22.42 -9.19 -13.69
N ALA A 45 21.26 -8.55 -13.71
CA ALA A 45 21.20 -7.11 -13.89
C ALA A 45 22.02 -6.45 -12.77
N PRO A 46 22.85 -5.43 -13.05
CA PRO A 46 23.68 -4.79 -12.04
C PRO A 46 22.73 -4.34 -10.93
N GLU A 47 22.82 -5.05 -9.82
CA GLU A 47 22.02 -4.94 -8.60
C GLU A 47 20.88 -3.93 -8.73
N ASN A 48 19.75 -4.40 -9.23
CA ASN A 48 18.52 -3.86 -8.74
C ASN A 48 18.71 -3.85 -7.22
N PRO A 49 18.75 -2.71 -6.53
CA PRO A 49 18.95 -2.72 -5.09
C PRO A 49 17.74 -3.42 -4.49
N VAL A 50 17.79 -4.73 -4.59
CA VAL A 50 16.96 -5.65 -3.87
C VAL A 50 17.12 -5.19 -2.46
N PHE A 51 16.11 -4.58 -1.88
CA PHE A 51 15.81 -4.63 -0.46
C PHE A 51 17.02 -5.00 0.45
N GLY A 52 18.23 -4.68 0.00
CA GLY A 52 19.47 -4.78 0.74
C GLY A 52 19.43 -3.68 1.78
N VAL A 53 19.78 -4.02 2.99
CA VAL A 53 20.02 -3.12 4.10
C VAL A 53 20.78 -1.89 3.60
N GLN A 54 20.05 -0.80 3.36
CA GLN A 54 20.67 0.49 3.03
C GLN A 54 21.43 0.98 4.26
N PRO A 55 22.60 1.58 4.10
CA PRO A 55 23.28 2.21 5.22
C PRO A 55 22.36 3.26 5.82
N GLU A 56 22.36 3.27 7.13
CA GLU A 56 21.46 3.99 7.99
C GLU A 56 21.40 5.50 7.73
N GLY A 57 20.20 6.03 7.73
CA GLY A 57 19.96 7.41 8.17
C GLY A 57 19.75 8.47 7.11
N VAL A 58 19.78 8.18 5.83
CA VAL A 58 19.40 9.16 4.79
C VAL A 58 18.31 8.59 3.91
N VAL A 59 17.09 9.10 4.09
CA VAL A 59 15.98 8.84 3.18
C VAL A 59 16.33 9.48 1.84
N GLY A 60 16.77 8.69 0.88
CA GLY A 60 17.18 9.15 -0.43
C GLY A 60 16.01 9.28 -1.42
N ALA A 61 16.26 9.98 -2.52
CA ALA A 61 15.29 10.08 -3.62
C ALA A 61 14.85 8.70 -4.16
N GLN A 62 15.74 7.70 -4.12
CA GLN A 62 15.43 6.32 -4.51
C GLN A 62 14.41 5.65 -3.60
N ASP A 63 14.42 5.94 -2.29
CA ASP A 63 13.46 5.35 -1.36
C ASP A 63 12.07 5.95 -1.57
N MET A 64 11.99 7.23 -1.91
CA MET A 64 10.73 7.86 -2.30
C MET A 64 10.18 7.28 -3.61
N GLN A 65 11.03 6.92 -4.58
CA GLN A 65 10.60 6.23 -5.80
C GLN A 65 10.01 4.85 -5.50
N LYS A 66 10.58 4.11 -4.54
CA LYS A 66 10.02 2.82 -4.08
C LYS A 66 8.62 3.01 -3.45
N VAL A 67 8.44 4.04 -2.61
CA VAL A 67 7.12 4.37 -2.03
C VAL A 67 6.10 4.68 -3.12
N LYS A 68 6.47 5.53 -4.10
CA LYS A 68 5.60 5.87 -5.23
C LYS A 68 5.22 4.65 -6.06
N ALA A 69 6.19 3.80 -6.37
CA ALA A 69 5.96 2.57 -7.14
C ALA A 69 5.03 1.60 -6.40
N ALA A 70 5.25 1.40 -5.11
CA ALA A 70 4.41 0.52 -4.29
C ALA A 70 2.99 1.06 -4.11
N LEU A 71 2.83 2.37 -3.93
CA LEU A 71 1.50 2.99 -3.85
C LEU A 71 0.78 2.94 -5.19
N SER A 72 1.49 3.14 -6.29
CA SER A 72 0.94 2.97 -7.65
C SER A 72 0.49 1.52 -7.89
N LEU A 73 1.25 0.54 -7.42
CA LEU A 73 0.87 -0.87 -7.48
C LEU A 73 -0.41 -1.14 -6.69
N LEU A 74 -0.50 -0.65 -5.45
CA LEU A 74 -1.70 -0.78 -4.61
C LEU A 74 -2.93 -0.21 -5.32
N LYS A 75 -2.82 0.98 -5.92
CA LYS A 75 -3.92 1.60 -6.67
C LYS A 75 -4.30 0.79 -7.90
N SER A 76 -3.33 0.37 -8.71
CA SER A 76 -3.60 -0.39 -9.94
C SER A 76 -4.30 -1.71 -9.65
N VAL A 77 -3.88 -2.43 -8.59
CA VAL A 77 -4.56 -3.66 -8.18
C VAL A 77 -5.97 -3.36 -7.67
N SER A 78 -6.17 -2.26 -6.95
CA SER A 78 -7.51 -1.82 -6.52
C SER A 78 -8.43 -1.52 -7.71
N GLU A 79 -7.91 -0.83 -8.73
CA GLU A 79 -8.66 -0.47 -9.96
C GLU A 79 -9.07 -1.71 -10.76
N ILE A 80 -8.23 -2.75 -10.76
CA ILE A 80 -8.56 -4.02 -11.42
C ILE A 80 -9.68 -4.76 -10.68
N LEU A 81 -9.75 -4.68 -9.34
CA LEU A 81 -10.88 -5.20 -8.59
C LEU A 81 -12.20 -4.49 -8.94
N GLY A 82 -12.10 -3.25 -9.39
CA GLY A 82 -13.20 -2.43 -9.85
C GLY A 82 -13.24 -1.04 -9.19
N PRO A 83 -14.17 -0.19 -9.63
CA PRO A 83 -14.25 1.18 -9.12
C PRO A 83 -14.52 1.20 -7.62
N ALA A 84 -13.85 2.14 -6.94
CA ALA A 84 -14.06 2.39 -5.53
C ALA A 84 -15.45 2.99 -5.28
N ARG A 85 -16.18 2.49 -4.30
CA ARG A 85 -17.47 3.02 -3.89
C ARG A 85 -17.76 2.78 -2.42
N ILE A 86 -18.67 3.56 -1.87
CA ILE A 86 -19.24 3.35 -0.54
C ILE A 86 -20.62 2.72 -0.71
N GLU A 87 -20.90 1.67 0.07
CA GLU A 87 -22.21 1.02 0.09
C GLU A 87 -22.54 0.52 1.50
N GLY A 88 -23.46 1.23 2.16
CA GLY A 88 -23.85 0.92 3.53
C GLY A 88 -22.80 1.25 4.59
N THR A 89 -22.92 0.63 5.74
CA THR A 89 -22.04 0.81 6.90
C THR A 89 -21.52 -0.51 7.41
N ASP A 90 -20.42 -0.46 8.11
CA ASP A 90 -19.74 -1.58 8.73
C ASP A 90 -19.34 -1.24 10.16
N THR A 91 -19.00 -2.25 10.95
CA THR A 91 -18.48 -2.05 12.31
C THR A 91 -16.99 -2.33 12.34
N ILE A 92 -16.22 -1.30 12.71
CA ILE A 92 -14.76 -1.41 12.91
C ILE A 92 -14.44 -1.01 14.34
N GLU A 93 -13.86 -1.94 15.11
CA GLU A 93 -13.52 -1.72 16.53
C GLU A 93 -14.72 -1.13 17.35
N GLY A 94 -15.93 -1.61 17.07
CA GLY A 94 -17.15 -1.16 17.73
C GLY A 94 -17.76 0.13 17.18
N ASN A 95 -17.12 0.80 16.22
CA ASN A 95 -17.62 2.04 15.62
C ASN A 95 -18.23 1.77 14.24
N ALA A 96 -19.37 2.41 13.95
CA ALA A 96 -19.97 2.38 12.63
C ALA A 96 -19.17 3.26 11.67
N VAL A 97 -18.71 2.70 10.56
CA VAL A 97 -17.98 3.40 9.50
C VAL A 97 -18.56 3.05 8.13
N PRO A 98 -18.45 3.91 7.12
CA PRO A 98 -18.86 3.55 5.76
C PRO A 98 -18.15 2.29 5.28
N ALA A 99 -18.88 1.41 4.58
CA ALA A 99 -18.30 0.22 3.97
C ALA A 99 -17.79 0.58 2.56
N VAL A 100 -16.46 0.41 2.34
CA VAL A 100 -15.81 0.66 1.06
C VAL A 100 -15.64 -0.63 0.27
N PHE A 101 -15.92 -0.55 -1.01
CA PHE A 101 -15.78 -1.64 -1.98
C PHE A 101 -14.89 -1.23 -3.14
N PHE A 102 -14.15 -2.21 -3.67
CA PHE A 102 -13.56 -2.17 -5.01
C PHE A 102 -14.31 -3.18 -5.88
N GLY A 103 -15.10 -2.69 -6.84
CA GLY A 103 -16.03 -3.56 -7.57
C GLY A 103 -16.97 -4.31 -6.61
N ALA A 104 -16.95 -5.64 -6.63
CA ALA A 104 -17.74 -6.49 -5.73
C ALA A 104 -17.03 -6.79 -4.40
N THR A 105 -15.75 -6.42 -4.26
CA THR A 105 -14.93 -6.78 -3.11
C THR A 105 -15.02 -5.76 -1.99
N ARG A 106 -15.54 -6.18 -0.84
CA ARG A 106 -15.56 -5.38 0.39
C ARG A 106 -14.17 -5.31 0.99
N MET A 107 -13.74 -4.11 1.36
CA MET A 107 -12.39 -3.86 1.88
C MET A 107 -12.33 -3.75 3.40
N ASN A 108 -13.41 -3.38 4.07
CA ASN A 108 -13.45 -3.29 5.52
C ASN A 108 -13.14 -4.65 6.17
N ASN A 109 -12.12 -4.71 7.03
CA ASN A 109 -11.59 -5.94 7.64
C ASN A 109 -11.09 -7.00 6.64
N ASN A 110 -10.89 -6.64 5.37
CA ASN A 110 -10.29 -7.50 4.37
C ASN A 110 -8.84 -7.09 4.14
N PHE A 111 -7.91 -7.94 4.54
CA PHE A 111 -6.47 -7.64 4.50
C PHE A 111 -5.76 -8.20 3.28
N THR A 112 -6.45 -8.98 2.46
CA THR A 112 -5.86 -9.71 1.33
C THR A 112 -5.07 -8.79 0.40
N LEU A 113 -5.65 -7.64 0.03
CA LEU A 113 -5.01 -6.67 -0.85
C LEU A 113 -3.74 -6.08 -0.22
N VAL A 114 -3.85 -5.53 0.99
CA VAL A 114 -2.72 -4.87 1.66
C VAL A 114 -1.60 -5.86 2.00
N ASP A 115 -1.94 -7.07 2.43
CA ASP A 115 -0.97 -8.12 2.72
C ASP A 115 -0.30 -8.65 1.43
N GLY A 116 -1.06 -8.78 0.34
CA GLY A 116 -0.54 -9.19 -0.96
C GLY A 116 0.50 -8.20 -1.50
N ILE A 117 0.22 -6.91 -1.45
CA ILE A 117 1.17 -5.86 -1.85
C ILE A 117 2.44 -5.91 -0.99
N VAL A 118 2.26 -5.94 0.34
CA VAL A 118 3.40 -5.94 1.27
C VAL A 118 4.26 -7.19 1.16
N LYS A 119 3.67 -8.35 0.85
CA LYS A 119 4.42 -9.59 0.58
C LYS A 119 5.36 -9.44 -0.62
N GLN A 120 5.00 -8.64 -1.61
CA GLN A 120 5.80 -8.44 -2.82
C GLN A 120 6.89 -7.38 -2.66
N VAL A 121 6.55 -6.25 -2.00
CA VAL A 121 7.43 -5.07 -1.99
C VAL A 121 7.90 -4.66 -0.59
N GLY A 122 7.50 -5.41 0.44
CA GLY A 122 7.79 -5.05 1.84
C GLY A 122 6.95 -3.86 2.32
N GLY A 123 7.35 -3.24 3.43
CA GLY A 123 6.72 -2.02 3.94
C GLY A 123 5.37 -2.23 4.62
N THR A 124 4.55 -1.20 4.57
CA THR A 124 3.19 -1.19 5.14
C THR A 124 2.19 -0.53 4.20
N ALA A 125 1.00 -1.11 4.12
CA ALA A 125 -0.09 -0.62 3.27
C ALA A 125 -1.38 -0.47 4.09
N THR A 126 -2.21 0.51 3.70
CA THR A 126 -3.51 0.76 4.34
C THR A 126 -4.52 1.29 3.34
N ILE A 127 -5.76 0.88 3.51
CA ILE A 127 -6.95 1.51 2.95
C ILE A 127 -7.65 2.24 4.10
N PHE A 128 -7.89 3.53 3.91
CA PHE A 128 -8.73 4.34 4.78
C PHE A 128 -10.07 4.61 4.10
N VAL A 129 -11.13 4.70 4.88
CA VAL A 129 -12.43 5.21 4.45
C VAL A 129 -12.70 6.57 5.09
N LYS A 130 -13.29 7.47 4.33
CA LYS A 130 -13.77 8.74 4.86
C LYS A 130 -15.02 8.50 5.71
N SER A 131 -14.99 8.96 6.96
CA SER A 131 -16.10 8.86 7.91
C SER A 131 -16.32 10.22 8.57
N GLY A 132 -17.27 10.99 8.06
CA GLY A 132 -17.43 12.39 8.44
C GLY A 132 -16.22 13.23 8.06
N ALA A 133 -15.57 13.85 9.04
CA ALA A 133 -14.35 14.62 8.87
C ALA A 133 -13.07 13.78 8.95
N ASP A 134 -13.18 12.53 9.43
CA ASP A 134 -12.04 11.66 9.69
C ASP A 134 -11.83 10.64 8.57
N TYR A 135 -10.61 10.05 8.54
CA TYR A 135 -10.27 8.91 7.71
C TYR A 135 -9.88 7.74 8.60
N VAL A 136 -10.68 6.67 8.56
CA VAL A 136 -10.57 5.50 9.43
C VAL A 136 -9.86 4.36 8.70
N ARG A 137 -8.86 3.72 9.34
CA ARG A 137 -8.21 2.51 8.81
C ARG A 137 -9.16 1.33 8.80
N VAL A 138 -9.49 0.84 7.61
CA VAL A 138 -10.41 -0.29 7.44
C VAL A 138 -9.74 -1.56 6.94
N ALA A 139 -8.57 -1.42 6.28
CA ALA A 139 -7.69 -2.54 5.95
C ALA A 139 -6.23 -2.09 6.10
N THR A 140 -5.41 -2.82 6.86
CA THR A 140 -4.02 -2.44 7.11
C THR A 140 -3.17 -3.61 7.58
N ASN A 141 -1.88 -3.58 7.27
CA ASN A 141 -0.87 -4.43 7.91
C ASN A 141 0.00 -3.66 8.94
N VAL A 142 -0.23 -2.36 9.12
CA VAL A 142 0.40 -1.60 10.22
C VAL A 142 0.02 -2.24 11.56
N LYS A 143 1.02 -2.45 12.40
CA LYS A 143 0.84 -3.10 13.71
C LYS A 143 0.94 -2.09 14.85
N ARG A 144 0.08 -2.27 15.85
CA ARG A 144 0.25 -1.67 17.19
C ARG A 144 1.40 -2.37 17.93
N ASP A 145 1.80 -1.84 19.05
CA ASP A 145 2.91 -2.42 19.85
C ASP A 145 2.56 -3.79 20.44
N ASP A 146 1.29 -4.10 20.63
CA ASP A 146 0.81 -5.43 21.03
C ASP A 146 0.77 -6.46 19.88
N GLY A 147 1.19 -6.06 18.69
CA GLY A 147 1.19 -6.90 17.47
C GLY A 147 -0.15 -6.97 16.74
N SER A 148 -1.24 -6.41 17.27
CA SER A 148 -2.52 -6.33 16.59
C SER A 148 -2.46 -5.36 15.41
N ARG A 149 -3.37 -5.51 14.43
CA ARG A 149 -3.48 -4.55 13.32
C ARG A 149 -4.07 -3.24 13.84
N ALA A 150 -3.58 -2.13 13.33
CA ALA A 150 -4.03 -0.78 13.72
C ALA A 150 -5.38 -0.40 13.08
N ILE A 151 -6.29 -1.36 12.95
CA ILE A 151 -7.66 -1.15 12.45
C ILE A 151 -8.38 -0.15 13.34
N GLY A 152 -9.30 0.61 12.78
CA GLY A 152 -10.12 1.58 13.50
C GLY A 152 -9.39 2.87 13.92
N THR A 153 -8.07 2.93 13.80
CA THR A 153 -7.35 4.17 14.07
C THR A 153 -7.58 5.19 12.95
N ILE A 154 -7.59 6.46 13.30
CA ILE A 154 -7.78 7.56 12.36
C ILE A 154 -6.46 8.13 11.86
N LEU A 155 -6.46 8.68 10.64
CA LEU A 155 -5.39 9.56 10.18
C LEU A 155 -5.36 10.79 11.07
N ASP A 156 -4.16 11.24 11.44
CA ASP A 156 -4.01 12.46 12.26
C ASP A 156 -4.71 13.66 11.60
N PRO A 157 -5.79 14.18 12.19
CA PRO A 157 -6.56 15.28 11.62
C PRO A 157 -5.83 16.63 11.65
N LYS A 158 -4.72 16.72 12.38
CA LYS A 158 -3.84 17.90 12.47
C LYS A 158 -2.51 17.69 11.76
N GLY A 159 -2.31 16.52 11.15
CA GLY A 159 -1.11 16.17 10.42
C GLY A 159 -1.06 16.82 9.03
N LYS A 160 0.13 16.97 8.48
CA LYS A 160 0.33 17.54 7.13
C LYS A 160 -0.44 16.81 6.03
N VAL A 161 -0.63 15.51 6.18
CA VAL A 161 -1.28 14.66 5.16
C VAL A 161 -2.69 15.11 4.87
N ILE A 162 -3.46 15.47 5.91
CA ILE A 162 -4.88 15.80 5.76
C ILE A 162 -5.10 17.02 4.86
N ASP A 163 -4.19 18.00 4.90
CA ASP A 163 -4.29 19.22 4.09
C ASP A 163 -4.15 18.91 2.60
N PHE A 164 -3.28 17.96 2.23
CA PHE A 164 -3.13 17.50 0.85
C PHE A 164 -4.38 16.72 0.39
N ILE A 165 -4.82 15.78 1.19
CA ILE A 165 -6.01 14.97 0.88
C ILE A 165 -7.25 15.83 0.71
N ASN A 166 -7.45 16.85 1.55
CA ASN A 166 -8.58 17.76 1.45
C ASN A 166 -8.55 18.62 0.17
N ARG A 167 -7.37 18.83 -0.43
CA ARG A 167 -7.22 19.46 -1.75
C ARG A 167 -7.26 18.46 -2.90
N ASN A 168 -7.56 17.19 -2.60
CA ASN A 168 -7.51 16.08 -3.56
C ASN A 168 -6.11 15.88 -4.16
N GLU A 169 -5.07 16.11 -3.36
CA GLU A 169 -3.66 15.98 -3.72
C GLU A 169 -3.01 14.82 -2.96
N GLY A 170 -2.03 14.15 -3.59
CA GLY A 170 -1.21 13.15 -2.93
C GLY A 170 -0.14 13.79 -2.05
N PHE A 171 0.13 13.19 -0.88
CA PHE A 171 1.25 13.52 -0.02
C PHE A 171 2.35 12.47 -0.14
N TYR A 172 3.61 12.93 -0.27
CA TYR A 172 4.78 12.07 -0.28
C TYR A 172 5.86 12.68 0.61
N GLY A 173 6.26 11.96 1.64
CA GLY A 173 7.23 12.46 2.61
C GLY A 173 7.27 11.64 3.89
N GLU A 174 8.01 12.13 4.86
CA GLU A 174 8.05 11.53 6.18
C GLU A 174 6.77 11.86 6.97
N ALA A 175 6.25 10.83 7.64
CA ALA A 175 5.14 10.94 8.57
C ALA A 175 5.34 10.02 9.76
N THR A 176 4.81 10.41 10.92
CA THR A 176 4.82 9.59 12.12
C THR A 176 3.56 8.72 12.16
N ILE A 177 3.73 7.40 12.28
CA ILE A 177 2.65 6.44 12.37
C ILE A 177 2.80 5.66 13.66
N LEU A 178 1.84 5.79 14.56
CA LEU A 178 1.87 5.16 15.89
C LEU A 178 3.21 5.40 16.62
N GLY A 179 3.71 6.64 16.57
CA GLY A 179 4.95 7.05 17.22
C GLY A 179 6.24 6.68 16.48
N LYS A 180 6.18 6.02 15.32
CA LYS A 180 7.34 5.58 14.55
C LYS A 180 7.47 6.39 13.25
N PRO A 181 8.70 6.76 12.82
CA PRO A 181 8.91 7.50 11.58
C PRO A 181 8.79 6.57 10.37
N TYR A 182 8.06 7.00 9.36
CA TYR A 182 7.90 6.30 8.09
C TYR A 182 8.15 7.26 6.93
N LEU A 183 8.75 6.74 5.88
CA LEU A 183 8.71 7.37 4.56
C LEU A 183 7.44 6.91 3.86
N THR A 184 6.57 7.84 3.51
CA THR A 184 5.18 7.54 3.17
C THR A 184 4.71 8.15 1.87
N GLY A 185 3.71 7.51 1.27
CA GLY A 185 2.84 8.09 0.25
C GLY A 185 1.38 7.90 0.67
N TYR A 186 0.61 8.94 0.47
CA TYR A 186 -0.84 8.94 0.64
C TYR A 186 -1.47 9.52 -0.63
N GLU A 187 -2.47 8.85 -1.18
CA GLU A 187 -3.23 9.36 -2.31
C GLU A 187 -4.72 9.26 -2.06
N PRO A 188 -5.50 10.28 -2.47
CA PRO A 188 -6.94 10.24 -2.33
C PRO A 188 -7.54 9.09 -3.13
N MET A 189 -8.51 8.39 -2.54
CA MET A 189 -9.35 7.41 -3.19
C MET A 189 -10.66 8.08 -3.58
N GLN A 190 -10.99 8.03 -4.85
CA GLN A 190 -12.19 8.66 -5.40
C GLN A 190 -13.22 7.63 -5.86
N ASP A 191 -14.48 8.01 -5.76
CA ASP A 191 -15.58 7.30 -6.41
C ASP A 191 -15.70 7.68 -7.91
N ALA A 192 -16.68 7.09 -8.59
CA ALA A 192 -16.95 7.37 -10.01
C ALA A 192 -17.39 8.83 -10.27
N GLN A 193 -17.77 9.58 -9.25
CA GLN A 193 -18.14 10.99 -9.31
C GLN A 193 -16.99 11.91 -8.91
N HIS A 194 -15.77 11.36 -8.74
CA HIS A 194 -14.55 12.06 -8.30
C HIS A 194 -14.61 12.64 -6.88
N ASN A 195 -15.54 12.17 -6.04
CA ASN A 195 -15.52 12.51 -4.63
C ASN A 195 -14.44 11.71 -3.89
N VAL A 196 -13.71 12.37 -2.99
CA VAL A 196 -12.76 11.67 -2.13
C VAL A 196 -13.53 10.90 -1.06
N ILE A 197 -13.49 9.56 -1.16
CA ILE A 197 -14.19 8.63 -0.27
C ILE A 197 -13.25 7.86 0.67
N GLY A 198 -11.93 8.04 0.49
CA GLY A 198 -10.93 7.36 1.29
C GLY A 198 -9.52 7.74 0.89
N ILE A 199 -8.55 6.94 1.35
CA ILE A 199 -7.12 7.17 1.07
C ILE A 199 -6.43 5.82 0.86
N TYR A 200 -5.56 5.77 -0.14
CA TYR A 200 -4.54 4.75 -0.29
C TYR A 200 -3.28 5.19 0.45
N TYR A 201 -2.70 4.32 1.24
CA TYR A 201 -1.45 4.57 1.94
C TYR A 201 -0.45 3.45 1.69
N PHE A 202 0.80 3.85 1.53
CA PHE A 202 1.95 2.96 1.58
C PHE A 202 3.14 3.63 2.28
N GLY A 203 3.95 2.85 3.01
CA GLY A 203 5.13 3.41 3.68
C GLY A 203 6.17 2.38 4.10
N TYR A 204 7.42 2.85 4.21
CA TYR A 204 8.53 2.10 4.78
C TYR A 204 8.94 2.72 6.12
N LEU A 205 9.18 1.87 7.13
CA LEU A 205 9.71 2.31 8.41
C LEU A 205 11.12 2.90 8.21
N VAL A 206 11.33 4.13 8.64
CA VAL A 206 12.66 4.74 8.67
C VAL A 206 13.40 4.19 9.88
N ARG A 207 14.50 3.49 9.65
CA ARG A 207 15.38 3.03 10.74
C ARG A 207 16.31 4.16 11.10
N THR A 208 16.26 4.61 12.35
CA THR A 208 17.23 5.56 12.89
C THR A 208 18.41 4.83 13.51
N ALA A 209 19.59 5.39 13.41
CA ALA A 209 20.85 4.81 13.93
C ALA A 209 20.80 4.38 15.41
N SER A 210 19.87 4.93 16.19
CA SER A 210 19.68 4.59 17.60
C SER A 210 18.99 3.24 17.84
N SER A 211 18.44 2.58 16.83
CA SER A 211 17.74 1.30 16.99
C SER A 211 18.67 0.09 17.16
N TRP A 212 19.98 0.25 16.97
CA TRP A 212 20.98 -0.82 17.06
C TRP A 212 21.65 -0.93 18.44
N ALA A 213 21.48 0.08 19.28
CA ALA A 213 22.23 0.17 20.56
C ALA A 213 21.71 -0.77 21.66
N THR A 214 20.64 -1.53 21.43
CA THR A 214 19.99 -2.33 22.48
C THR A 214 20.10 -3.85 22.32
N THR A 215 20.84 -4.36 21.34
CA THR A 215 21.13 -5.80 21.30
C THR A 215 22.57 -6.02 21.74
N PRO A 216 22.82 -6.40 23.03
CA PRO A 216 24.18 -6.80 23.44
C PRO A 216 24.55 -8.05 22.65
N TRP A 217 25.66 -7.95 21.92
CA TRP A 217 26.29 -9.11 21.33
C TRP A 217 26.61 -10.09 22.47
N LYS A 218 25.99 -11.27 22.47
CA LYS A 218 26.42 -12.36 23.39
C LYS A 218 27.44 -13.19 22.61
N PRO A 219 28.65 -13.37 23.20
CA PRO A 219 29.67 -14.26 22.66
C PRO A 219 29.25 -15.73 22.68
#